data_6aa6a1307ad36fa40893b456f47ca185
#
_entry.id   6aa6a1307ad36fa40893b456f47ca185
#
_cell.length_a   1.000
_cell.length_b   1.000
_cell.length_c   1.000
_cell.angle_alpha   90.00
_cell.angle_beta   90.00
_cell.angle_gamma   90.00
#
_symmetry.space_group_name_H-M   'P 1'
#
loop_
_entity.id
_entity.type
_entity.pdbx_description
1 polymer ?
#
loop_
_entity_poly.entity_id
_entity_poly.type
_entity_poly.pdbx_seq_one_letter_code
_entity_poly.pdbx_strand_id
1 'polypeptide(L)'
;ILSYLKSESKYKDLSKKELADMAEALLASSAQTVIPNNYTFSPRKQGAGLVDAFHAEQLVLGGAKAYITNPIANIGDNPSKDGHFQIRYTVKDLRNEFPGEEDGKEFNISWKFCFDEPVADEEGNYYNALTTLGLTEDEVTVTTNYKDDVLVIGPGQTAEVVIDVQLTDGFMADIDAIYPNGAYIEVYINFTSPAATYDPTACFHGTFMGFYGDWAQAPVMEQLDWIDVMTDNTDVTCNTWPNLAYLAAIRGNSITSSSLAGTNPFDSELDLPFDADRIAVSGPDAAYALERTLFMQPMTLRNARHLIMVVSNRETGEVYYVDDTEYLPKAIYDTDNGWTATGSFQWDGTDLDGNAVPNDTKVDVNYYANIAYGADELGALTNGRTDYSKLKTQGQKYLEWNYVCTVDSEAPKALTASYDPDTKELTVKVKDNQYLAYVELDTYPDLTARDDAIFAEKAAGTASTVTLDASSVTNGIAVLYLFDYATNYTCLLYTS
;
A
#
# COMPACT_ATOMS: atom_id res chain seq x y z
N ILE A 1 -28.37 -6.12 -24.76
CA ILE A 1 -29.44 -6.10 -23.76
C ILE A 1 -30.11 -4.74 -23.70
N LEU A 2 -29.40 -3.63 -23.44
CA LEU A 2 -30.00 -2.30 -23.33
C LEU A 2 -30.79 -1.88 -24.59
N SER A 3 -30.28 -2.20 -25.79
CA SER A 3 -30.99 -1.94 -27.05
C SER A 3 -32.29 -2.77 -27.18
N TYR A 4 -32.22 -4.03 -26.77
CA TYR A 4 -33.36 -4.93 -26.70
C TYR A 4 -34.42 -4.38 -25.74
N LEU A 5 -34.06 -4.07 -24.49
CA LEU A 5 -35.01 -3.52 -23.50
C LEU A 5 -35.69 -2.23 -23.99
N LYS A 6 -34.94 -1.35 -24.67
CA LYS A 6 -35.52 -0.14 -25.26
C LYS A 6 -36.49 -0.39 -26.40
N SER A 7 -36.35 -1.48 -27.12
CA SER A 7 -37.23 -1.84 -28.23
C SER A 7 -38.59 -2.44 -27.77
N GLU A 8 -38.63 -2.96 -26.54
CA GLU A 8 -39.79 -3.61 -25.98
C GLU A 8 -40.80 -2.59 -25.43
N SER A 9 -42.04 -2.67 -25.91
CA SER A 9 -43.11 -1.73 -25.53
C SER A 9 -43.43 -1.73 -24.05
N LYS A 10 -43.18 -2.85 -23.35
CA LYS A 10 -43.43 -3.03 -21.92
C LYS A 10 -42.46 -2.25 -21.03
N TYR A 11 -41.27 -1.87 -21.53
CA TYR A 11 -40.27 -1.09 -20.80
C TYR A 11 -40.19 0.37 -21.25
N LYS A 12 -41.11 0.84 -22.14
CA LYS A 12 -41.11 2.20 -22.70
C LYS A 12 -41.22 3.31 -21.65
N ASP A 13 -41.86 3.02 -20.53
CA ASP A 13 -42.11 3.98 -19.45
C ASP A 13 -40.96 4.04 -18.43
N LEU A 14 -39.98 3.15 -18.52
CA LEU A 14 -38.79 3.16 -17.67
C LEU A 14 -37.86 4.31 -18.08
N SER A 15 -37.28 4.99 -17.09
CA SER A 15 -36.23 5.97 -17.31
C SER A 15 -34.99 5.32 -17.87
N LYS A 16 -34.07 6.15 -18.44
CA LYS A 16 -32.78 5.65 -18.93
C LYS A 16 -31.96 4.97 -17.85
N LYS A 17 -32.06 5.46 -16.61
CA LYS A 17 -31.36 4.88 -15.47
C LYS A 17 -31.94 3.50 -15.13
N GLU A 18 -33.25 3.38 -14.97
CA GLU A 18 -33.92 2.11 -14.68
C GLU A 18 -33.62 1.03 -15.74
N LEU A 19 -33.59 1.43 -17.02
CA LEU A 19 -33.22 0.51 -18.12
C LEU A 19 -31.74 0.09 -18.03
N ALA A 20 -30.86 0.99 -17.63
CA ALA A 20 -29.44 0.67 -17.44
C ALA A 20 -29.24 -0.26 -16.24
N ASP A 21 -29.87 0.05 -15.10
CA ASP A 21 -29.82 -0.76 -13.88
C ASP A 21 -30.38 -2.17 -14.15
N MET A 22 -31.48 -2.29 -14.88
CA MET A 22 -32.05 -3.59 -15.28
C MET A 22 -31.11 -4.36 -16.22
N ALA A 23 -30.49 -3.70 -17.20
CA ALA A 23 -29.57 -4.35 -18.13
C ALA A 23 -28.32 -4.88 -17.39
N GLU A 24 -27.80 -4.10 -16.46
CA GLU A 24 -26.67 -4.50 -15.61
C GLU A 24 -27.04 -5.71 -14.73
N ALA A 25 -28.18 -5.65 -14.06
CA ALA A 25 -28.67 -6.72 -13.22
C ALA A 25 -28.91 -8.02 -13.99
N LEU A 26 -29.47 -7.96 -15.20
CA LEU A 26 -29.66 -9.12 -16.08
C LEU A 26 -28.32 -9.72 -16.52
N LEU A 27 -27.37 -8.89 -16.92
CA LEU A 27 -26.03 -9.35 -17.33
C LEU A 27 -25.27 -10.00 -16.17
N ALA A 28 -25.34 -9.43 -14.97
CA ALA A 28 -24.71 -9.99 -13.80
C ALA A 28 -25.40 -11.28 -13.33
N SER A 29 -26.74 -11.33 -13.34
CA SER A 29 -27.50 -12.53 -12.92
C SER A 29 -27.34 -13.71 -13.87
N SER A 30 -26.97 -13.48 -15.14
CA SER A 30 -26.81 -14.49 -16.18
C SER A 30 -25.37 -14.82 -16.52
N ALA A 31 -24.40 -14.16 -15.87
CA ALA A 31 -22.99 -14.36 -16.17
C ALA A 31 -22.55 -15.82 -15.94
N GLN A 32 -21.54 -16.27 -16.68
CA GLN A 32 -21.01 -17.61 -16.53
C GLN A 32 -19.78 -17.59 -15.62
N THR A 33 -19.87 -18.28 -14.48
CA THR A 33 -18.73 -18.44 -13.59
C THR A 33 -17.61 -19.21 -14.29
N VAL A 34 -16.40 -18.63 -14.37
CA VAL A 34 -15.24 -19.27 -14.97
C VAL A 34 -14.61 -20.25 -13.97
N ILE A 35 -14.43 -21.49 -14.42
CA ILE A 35 -13.89 -22.62 -13.62
C ILE A 35 -12.69 -23.21 -14.35
N PRO A 36 -11.48 -22.63 -14.23
CA PRO A 36 -10.29 -23.23 -14.81
C PRO A 36 -9.85 -24.46 -13.98
N ASN A 37 -9.54 -25.57 -14.65
CA ASN A 37 -8.94 -26.76 -14.03
C ASN A 37 -9.62 -27.26 -12.73
N ASN A 38 -10.96 -27.21 -12.66
CA ASN A 38 -11.78 -27.56 -11.50
C ASN A 38 -11.74 -26.58 -10.32
N TYR A 39 -11.10 -25.43 -10.45
CA TYR A 39 -11.13 -24.35 -9.45
C TYR A 39 -12.06 -23.25 -9.91
N THR A 40 -12.82 -22.67 -8.97
CA THR A 40 -13.70 -21.53 -9.26
C THR A 40 -12.98 -20.26 -8.83
N PHE A 41 -12.79 -19.31 -9.73
CA PHE A 41 -12.36 -17.98 -9.30
C PHE A 41 -13.42 -17.34 -8.42
N SER A 42 -12.98 -16.69 -7.35
CA SER A 42 -13.88 -15.99 -6.43
C SER A 42 -14.53 -14.76 -7.05
N PRO A 43 -15.67 -14.29 -6.52
CA PRO A 43 -16.31 -13.05 -6.95
C PRO A 43 -15.37 -11.84 -7.01
N ARG A 44 -14.43 -11.72 -6.07
CA ARG A 44 -13.41 -10.66 -6.05
C ARG A 44 -12.49 -10.68 -7.29
N LYS A 45 -12.23 -11.88 -7.84
CA LYS A 45 -11.33 -12.07 -8.98
C LYS A 45 -12.02 -11.96 -10.35
N GLN A 46 -13.32 -12.30 -10.43
CA GLN A 46 -14.05 -12.32 -11.70
C GLN A 46 -15.42 -11.62 -11.69
N GLY A 47 -15.81 -11.00 -10.57
CA GLY A 47 -17.17 -10.44 -10.42
C GLY A 47 -18.24 -11.55 -10.48
N ALA A 48 -19.31 -11.28 -11.21
CA ALA A 48 -20.35 -12.27 -11.48
C ALA A 48 -19.91 -13.36 -12.47
N GLY A 49 -18.84 -13.11 -13.24
CA GLY A 49 -18.32 -14.05 -14.23
C GLY A 49 -18.24 -13.46 -15.64
N LEU A 50 -18.07 -14.34 -16.63
CA LEU A 50 -18.04 -13.98 -18.04
C LEU A 50 -19.45 -13.59 -18.53
N VAL A 51 -19.55 -12.45 -19.19
CA VAL A 51 -20.83 -11.95 -19.74
C VAL A 51 -21.42 -12.92 -20.74
N ASP A 52 -22.68 -13.31 -20.51
CA ASP A 52 -23.49 -14.12 -21.42
C ASP A 52 -24.73 -13.31 -21.86
N ALA A 53 -24.61 -12.63 -23.01
CA ALA A 53 -25.69 -11.82 -23.54
C ALA A 53 -26.91 -12.64 -23.99
N PHE A 54 -26.71 -13.89 -24.43
CA PHE A 54 -27.80 -14.79 -24.80
C PHE A 54 -28.57 -15.22 -23.56
N HIS A 55 -27.91 -15.68 -22.52
CA HIS A 55 -28.55 -16.04 -21.27
C HIS A 55 -29.30 -14.84 -20.66
N ALA A 56 -28.70 -13.64 -20.66
CA ALA A 56 -29.35 -12.43 -20.19
C ALA A 56 -30.65 -12.10 -20.95
N GLU A 57 -30.68 -12.33 -22.26
CA GLU A 57 -31.92 -12.21 -23.07
C GLU A 57 -32.93 -13.29 -22.69
N GLN A 58 -32.47 -14.53 -22.48
CA GLN A 58 -33.35 -15.64 -22.11
C GLN A 58 -33.96 -15.49 -20.69
N LEU A 59 -33.29 -14.78 -19.78
CA LEU A 59 -33.92 -14.41 -18.49
C LEU A 59 -35.21 -13.59 -18.66
N VAL A 60 -35.34 -12.92 -19.78
CA VAL A 60 -36.53 -12.10 -20.09
C VAL A 60 -37.53 -12.86 -20.96
N LEU A 61 -37.06 -13.58 -22.01
CA LEU A 61 -37.93 -14.18 -23.04
C LEU A 61 -38.32 -15.62 -22.75
N GLY A 62 -37.45 -16.41 -22.20
CA GLY A 62 -37.60 -17.84 -21.98
C GLY A 62 -37.13 -18.23 -20.58
N GLY A 63 -36.29 -19.22 -20.48
CA GLY A 63 -35.47 -19.55 -19.32
C GLY A 63 -36.15 -19.36 -17.95
N ALA A 64 -35.45 -18.67 -17.08
CA ALA A 64 -35.93 -18.39 -15.72
C ALA A 64 -37.12 -17.44 -15.69
N LYS A 65 -37.23 -16.47 -16.59
CA LYS A 65 -38.15 -15.33 -16.54
C LYS A 65 -38.16 -14.61 -15.19
N ALA A 66 -37.00 -14.58 -14.57
CA ALA A 66 -36.74 -13.95 -13.28
C ALA A 66 -35.24 -13.56 -13.21
N TYR A 67 -34.93 -12.57 -12.40
CA TYR A 67 -33.57 -12.13 -12.16
C TYR A 67 -33.44 -11.47 -10.79
N ILE A 68 -32.21 -11.28 -10.31
CA ILE A 68 -31.93 -10.54 -9.09
C ILE A 68 -31.72 -9.07 -9.48
N THR A 69 -32.44 -8.15 -8.83
CA THR A 69 -32.28 -6.71 -9.12
C THR A 69 -31.02 -6.09 -8.53
N ASN A 70 -30.41 -6.74 -7.53
CA ASN A 70 -29.18 -6.38 -6.86
C ASN A 70 -28.21 -7.59 -6.80
N PRO A 71 -27.73 -8.11 -7.94
CA PRO A 71 -27.06 -9.41 -8.00
C PRO A 71 -25.65 -9.41 -7.41
N ILE A 72 -25.07 -8.24 -7.12
CA ILE A 72 -23.75 -8.10 -6.51
C ILE A 72 -23.93 -7.52 -5.12
N ALA A 73 -23.67 -8.31 -4.09
CA ALA A 73 -23.76 -7.90 -2.70
C ALA A 73 -22.36 -7.77 -2.09
N ASN A 74 -21.98 -6.53 -1.77
CA ASN A 74 -20.82 -6.25 -0.92
C ASN A 74 -21.34 -5.81 0.44
N ILE A 75 -21.21 -6.65 1.45
CA ILE A 75 -21.80 -6.43 2.77
C ILE A 75 -20.81 -5.87 3.79
N GLY A 76 -19.60 -5.59 3.36
CA GLY A 76 -18.57 -5.01 4.22
C GLY A 76 -17.86 -6.04 5.09
N ASP A 77 -17.41 -5.58 6.23
CA ASP A 77 -16.61 -6.35 7.17
C ASP A 77 -17.40 -6.81 8.40
N ASN A 78 -16.78 -7.74 9.12
CA ASN A 78 -17.27 -8.32 10.37
C ASN A 78 -16.25 -8.05 11.50
N PRO A 79 -16.17 -6.79 11.99
CA PRO A 79 -15.12 -6.39 12.94
C PRO A 79 -15.26 -7.06 14.31
N SER A 80 -16.45 -7.54 14.67
CA SER A 80 -16.68 -8.33 15.88
C SER A 80 -16.10 -9.74 15.80
N LYS A 81 -15.77 -10.19 14.59
CA LYS A 81 -15.33 -11.57 14.31
C LYS A 81 -16.28 -12.62 14.87
N ASP A 82 -17.59 -12.35 14.84
CA ASP A 82 -18.61 -13.34 15.22
C ASP A 82 -18.94 -14.31 14.08
N GLY A 83 -18.40 -14.07 12.90
CA GLY A 83 -18.54 -14.92 11.72
C GLY A 83 -19.94 -14.93 11.11
N HIS A 84 -20.81 -13.99 11.50
CA HIS A 84 -22.16 -13.89 10.99
C HIS A 84 -22.27 -12.87 9.86
N PHE A 85 -22.84 -13.31 8.72
CA PHE A 85 -23.10 -12.46 7.56
C PHE A 85 -24.54 -12.67 7.08
N GLN A 86 -25.22 -11.58 6.76
CA GLN A 86 -26.56 -11.64 6.21
C GLN A 86 -26.61 -11.01 4.82
N ILE A 87 -27.05 -11.77 3.85
CA ILE A 87 -27.19 -11.37 2.45
C ILE A 87 -28.67 -11.16 2.13
N ARG A 88 -28.98 -10.11 1.38
CA ARG A 88 -30.35 -9.82 0.93
C ARG A 88 -30.38 -9.61 -0.57
N TYR A 89 -31.08 -10.49 -1.27
CA TYR A 89 -31.37 -10.34 -2.69
C TYR A 89 -32.85 -10.02 -2.92
N THR A 90 -33.09 -9.19 -3.91
CA THR A 90 -34.44 -8.92 -4.41
C THR A 90 -34.60 -9.62 -5.75
N VAL A 91 -35.38 -10.68 -5.77
CA VAL A 91 -35.69 -11.44 -6.98
C VAL A 91 -37.01 -10.89 -7.58
N LYS A 92 -36.97 -10.55 -8.87
CA LYS A 92 -38.12 -10.06 -9.63
C LYS A 92 -38.52 -11.09 -10.67
N ASP A 93 -39.79 -11.49 -10.62
CA ASP A 93 -40.44 -12.31 -11.64
C ASP A 93 -41.00 -11.43 -12.78
N LEU A 94 -40.81 -11.88 -14.02
CA LEU A 94 -41.20 -11.15 -15.23
C LEU A 94 -42.41 -11.75 -15.94
N ARG A 95 -43.05 -12.81 -15.39
CA ARG A 95 -44.09 -13.59 -16.07
C ARG A 95 -45.45 -12.90 -16.17
N ASN A 96 -45.73 -11.90 -15.35
CA ASN A 96 -46.96 -11.11 -15.52
C ASN A 96 -47.08 -10.48 -16.93
N GLU A 97 -46.01 -10.44 -17.67
CA GLU A 97 -45.92 -9.96 -19.02
C GLU A 97 -46.22 -11.05 -20.07
N PHE A 98 -46.43 -12.30 -19.61
CA PHE A 98 -46.69 -13.46 -20.44
C PHE A 98 -48.04 -14.08 -20.06
N PRO A 99 -49.13 -13.79 -20.79
CA PRO A 99 -50.45 -14.33 -20.51
C PRO A 99 -50.47 -15.85 -20.46
N GLY A 100 -51.14 -16.42 -19.43
CA GLY A 100 -51.28 -17.86 -19.27
C GLY A 100 -50.30 -18.55 -18.31
N GLU A 101 -49.39 -17.80 -17.68
CA GLU A 101 -48.52 -18.32 -16.62
C GLU A 101 -49.03 -17.84 -15.24
N GLU A 102 -49.96 -18.57 -14.63
CA GLU A 102 -50.63 -18.16 -13.37
C GLU A 102 -50.02 -18.80 -12.11
N ASP A 103 -49.30 -19.91 -12.25
CA ASP A 103 -48.75 -20.66 -11.12
C ASP A 103 -47.44 -20.09 -10.59
N GLY A 104 -47.15 -20.31 -9.31
CA GLY A 104 -45.86 -20.01 -8.70
C GLY A 104 -44.73 -20.77 -9.37
N LYS A 105 -43.57 -20.11 -9.59
CA LYS A 105 -42.37 -20.74 -10.11
C LYS A 105 -41.40 -21.04 -8.96
N GLU A 106 -40.82 -22.21 -9.00
CA GLU A 106 -39.89 -22.69 -7.99
C GLU A 106 -38.46 -22.53 -8.46
N PHE A 107 -37.60 -22.08 -7.54
CA PHE A 107 -36.17 -22.04 -7.71
C PHE A 107 -35.48 -22.62 -6.47
N ASN A 108 -34.73 -23.69 -6.65
CA ASN A 108 -33.82 -24.20 -5.63
C ASN A 108 -32.68 -23.20 -5.41
N ILE A 109 -32.46 -22.83 -4.16
CA ILE A 109 -31.38 -21.95 -3.76
C ILE A 109 -30.20 -22.86 -3.37
N SER A 110 -29.03 -22.60 -3.93
CA SER A 110 -27.80 -23.28 -3.59
C SER A 110 -26.65 -22.29 -3.59
N TRP A 111 -25.56 -22.65 -2.92
CA TRP A 111 -24.42 -21.78 -2.75
C TRP A 111 -23.11 -22.47 -3.03
N LYS A 112 -22.14 -21.70 -3.48
CA LYS A 112 -20.77 -22.13 -3.64
C LYS A 112 -19.84 -21.09 -3.04
N PHE A 113 -19.31 -21.42 -1.87
CA PHE A 113 -18.32 -20.59 -1.22
C PHE A 113 -16.98 -20.68 -1.93
N CYS A 114 -16.24 -19.58 -1.86
CA CYS A 114 -14.89 -19.47 -2.36
C CYS A 114 -14.02 -18.92 -1.22
N PHE A 115 -12.91 -19.59 -0.99
CA PHE A 115 -11.92 -19.18 0.00
C PHE A 115 -10.53 -19.32 -0.60
N ASP A 116 -9.65 -18.34 -0.39
CA ASP A 116 -8.28 -18.42 -0.91
C ASP A 116 -7.52 -19.52 -0.17
N GLU A 117 -6.91 -20.44 -0.92
CA GLU A 117 -6.15 -21.54 -0.34
C GLU A 117 -4.86 -21.04 0.30
N PRO A 118 -4.69 -21.22 1.63
CA PRO A 118 -3.43 -20.91 2.29
C PRO A 118 -2.42 -22.02 1.98
N VAL A 119 -1.28 -21.65 1.41
CA VAL A 119 -0.19 -22.58 1.11
C VAL A 119 1.02 -22.17 1.92
N ALA A 120 1.63 -23.14 2.63
CA ALA A 120 2.87 -22.91 3.34
C ALA A 120 4.07 -23.17 2.42
N ASP A 121 5.10 -22.33 2.51
CA ASP A 121 6.40 -22.57 1.91
C ASP A 121 7.22 -23.58 2.74
N GLU A 122 8.46 -23.85 2.32
CA GLU A 122 9.36 -24.80 3.02
C GLU A 122 9.77 -24.27 4.41
N GLU A 123 9.74 -22.97 4.64
CA GLU A 123 10.03 -22.29 5.88
C GLU A 123 8.81 -22.19 6.81
N GLY A 124 7.61 -22.52 6.32
CA GLY A 124 6.36 -22.49 7.07
C GLY A 124 5.62 -21.15 7.01
N ASN A 125 6.03 -20.22 6.15
CA ASN A 125 5.28 -18.99 5.90
C ASN A 125 4.09 -19.25 4.99
N TYR A 126 2.96 -18.60 5.26
CA TYR A 126 1.75 -18.77 4.47
C TYR A 126 1.63 -17.70 3.37
N TYR A 127 1.20 -18.13 2.20
CA TYR A 127 0.79 -17.25 1.11
C TYR A 127 -0.50 -17.76 0.46
N ASN A 128 -1.22 -16.89 -0.21
CA ASN A 128 -2.45 -17.28 -0.91
C ASN A 128 -2.11 -17.84 -2.29
N ALA A 129 -2.50 -19.09 -2.52
CA ALA A 129 -2.46 -19.66 -3.85
C ALA A 129 -3.46 -18.96 -4.79
N LEU A 130 -3.24 -19.05 -6.10
CA LEU A 130 -4.21 -18.57 -7.09
C LEU A 130 -5.50 -19.41 -7.13
N THR A 131 -5.47 -20.58 -6.54
CA THR A 131 -6.59 -21.50 -6.42
C THR A 131 -7.54 -21.06 -5.33
N THR A 132 -8.82 -21.40 -5.47
CA THR A 132 -9.87 -21.07 -4.51
C THR A 132 -10.54 -22.37 -4.07
N LEU A 133 -10.54 -22.64 -2.78
CA LEU A 133 -11.24 -23.77 -2.17
C LEU A 133 -12.73 -23.49 -2.02
N GLY A 134 -13.55 -24.55 -2.08
CA GLY A 134 -14.94 -24.49 -1.64
C GLY A 134 -15.01 -24.78 -0.14
N LEU A 135 -15.76 -24.00 0.62
CA LEU A 135 -16.04 -24.32 2.02
C LEU A 135 -17.09 -25.42 2.13
N THR A 136 -16.95 -26.25 3.14
CA THR A 136 -17.80 -27.38 3.46
C THR A 136 -18.83 -27.06 4.55
N GLU A 137 -19.79 -27.95 4.80
CA GLU A 137 -20.76 -27.81 5.88
C GLU A 137 -20.11 -27.82 7.28
N ASP A 138 -18.90 -28.37 7.42
CA ASP A 138 -18.14 -28.35 8.66
C ASP A 138 -17.52 -26.94 8.94
N GLU A 139 -17.43 -26.09 7.92
CA GLU A 139 -16.79 -24.77 8.02
C GLU A 139 -17.82 -23.63 8.03
N VAL A 140 -18.98 -23.85 7.38
CA VAL A 140 -20.00 -22.81 7.25
C VAL A 140 -21.42 -23.40 7.32
N THR A 141 -22.29 -22.75 8.08
CA THR A 141 -23.72 -23.04 8.10
C THR A 141 -24.47 -21.95 7.35
N VAL A 142 -25.36 -22.36 6.48
CA VAL A 142 -26.21 -21.45 5.68
C VAL A 142 -27.66 -21.76 5.90
N THR A 143 -28.46 -20.72 6.10
CA THR A 143 -29.93 -20.83 6.19
C THR A 143 -30.60 -19.75 5.35
N THR A 144 -31.76 -20.05 4.81
CA THR A 144 -32.55 -19.06 4.08
C THR A 144 -33.92 -18.82 4.75
N ASN A 145 -34.55 -17.71 4.38
CA ASN A 145 -35.93 -17.44 4.83
C ASN A 145 -36.99 -18.29 4.10
N TYR A 146 -36.55 -19.22 3.25
CA TYR A 146 -37.44 -20.13 2.51
C TYR A 146 -37.32 -21.56 3.01
N LYS A 147 -38.47 -22.22 3.13
CA LYS A 147 -38.50 -23.61 3.55
C LYS A 147 -37.82 -24.51 2.51
N ASP A 148 -36.96 -25.42 3.00
CA ASP A 148 -36.21 -26.35 2.19
C ASP A 148 -35.37 -25.66 1.09
N ASP A 149 -34.99 -24.39 1.32
CA ASP A 149 -34.22 -23.54 0.40
C ASP A 149 -34.85 -23.41 -1.00
N VAL A 150 -36.17 -23.39 -1.07
CA VAL A 150 -36.93 -23.27 -2.31
C VAL A 150 -37.72 -21.95 -2.33
N LEU A 151 -37.27 -21.03 -3.19
CA LEU A 151 -38.02 -19.81 -3.50
C LEU A 151 -39.22 -20.17 -4.39
N VAL A 152 -40.40 -19.83 -3.92
CA VAL A 152 -41.64 -19.88 -4.75
C VAL A 152 -42.09 -18.44 -4.99
N ILE A 153 -42.16 -18.03 -6.26
CA ILE A 153 -42.54 -16.68 -6.64
C ILE A 153 -43.65 -16.70 -7.70
N GLY A 154 -44.70 -15.90 -7.47
CA GLY A 154 -45.80 -15.75 -8.42
C GLY A 154 -45.46 -14.77 -9.56
N PRO A 155 -46.30 -14.82 -10.64
CA PRO A 155 -46.10 -13.95 -11.81
C PRO A 155 -46.06 -12.47 -11.45
N GLY A 156 -45.00 -11.77 -11.89
CA GLY A 156 -44.80 -10.35 -11.69
C GLY A 156 -44.51 -9.93 -10.25
N GLN A 157 -44.38 -10.87 -9.35
CA GLN A 157 -44.06 -10.58 -7.96
C GLN A 157 -42.56 -10.25 -7.78
N THR A 158 -42.29 -9.60 -6.66
CA THR A 158 -40.94 -9.39 -6.15
C THR A 158 -40.82 -10.10 -4.82
N ALA A 159 -39.75 -10.86 -4.64
CA ALA A 159 -39.46 -11.59 -3.42
C ALA A 159 -38.13 -11.16 -2.82
N GLU A 160 -38.10 -10.97 -1.51
CA GLU A 160 -36.84 -10.80 -0.76
C GLU A 160 -36.33 -12.17 -0.33
N VAL A 161 -35.10 -12.48 -0.71
CA VAL A 161 -34.36 -13.67 -0.28
C VAL A 161 -33.30 -13.23 0.72
N VAL A 162 -33.45 -13.69 1.96
CA VAL A 162 -32.51 -13.47 3.04
C VAL A 162 -31.73 -14.75 3.25
N ILE A 163 -30.40 -14.64 3.24
CA ILE A 163 -29.49 -15.74 3.44
C ILE A 163 -28.61 -15.39 4.62
N ASP A 164 -28.68 -16.18 5.68
CA ASP A 164 -27.83 -16.06 6.86
C ASP A 164 -26.68 -17.07 6.73
N VAL A 165 -25.48 -16.57 6.86
CA VAL A 165 -24.23 -17.32 6.79
C VAL A 165 -23.54 -17.22 8.14
N GLN A 166 -23.22 -18.36 8.74
CA GLN A 166 -22.48 -18.45 10.00
C GLN A 166 -21.25 -19.32 9.81
N LEU A 167 -20.07 -18.74 9.99
CA LEU A 167 -18.82 -19.50 10.07
C LEU A 167 -18.80 -20.30 11.37
N THR A 168 -18.27 -21.52 11.33
CA THR A 168 -18.12 -22.34 12.55
C THR A 168 -16.96 -21.85 13.41
N ASP A 169 -17.04 -22.13 14.71
CA ASP A 169 -15.97 -21.75 15.67
C ASP A 169 -14.61 -22.34 15.27
N GLY A 170 -14.60 -23.57 14.75
CA GLY A 170 -13.40 -24.23 14.27
C GLY A 170 -12.78 -23.50 13.10
N PHE A 171 -13.58 -23.18 12.09
CA PHE A 171 -13.09 -22.47 10.91
C PHE A 171 -12.63 -21.04 11.23
N MET A 172 -13.34 -20.32 12.13
CA MET A 172 -12.92 -19.00 12.58
C MET A 172 -11.55 -19.06 13.29
N ALA A 173 -11.32 -20.08 14.10
CA ALA A 173 -10.02 -20.29 14.77
C ALA A 173 -8.90 -20.57 13.75
N ASP A 174 -9.17 -21.36 12.70
CA ASP A 174 -8.22 -21.63 11.63
C ASP A 174 -7.90 -20.35 10.81
N ILE A 175 -8.91 -19.52 10.52
CA ILE A 175 -8.70 -18.22 9.87
C ILE A 175 -7.81 -17.34 10.76
N ASP A 176 -8.11 -17.22 12.04
CA ASP A 176 -7.35 -16.34 12.95
C ASP A 176 -5.89 -16.78 13.12
N ALA A 177 -5.61 -18.08 13.00
CA ALA A 177 -4.25 -18.60 13.07
C ALA A 177 -3.41 -18.28 11.83
N ILE A 178 -4.03 -18.22 10.64
CA ILE A 178 -3.34 -18.03 9.36
C ILE A 178 -3.43 -16.58 8.89
N TYR A 179 -4.57 -15.94 9.09
CA TYR A 179 -4.88 -14.60 8.62
C TYR A 179 -5.24 -13.67 9.79
N PRO A 180 -4.27 -13.18 10.56
CA PRO A 180 -4.51 -12.38 11.78
C PRO A 180 -5.30 -11.09 11.49
N ASN A 181 -5.16 -10.54 10.29
CA ASN A 181 -5.89 -9.35 9.83
C ASN A 181 -7.28 -9.66 9.24
N GLY A 182 -7.67 -10.94 9.18
CA GLY A 182 -8.95 -11.39 8.63
C GLY A 182 -8.85 -11.94 7.21
N ALA A 183 -9.99 -12.46 6.71
CA ALA A 183 -10.06 -13.12 5.41
C ALA A 183 -11.34 -12.76 4.65
N TYR A 184 -11.29 -12.84 3.32
CA TYR A 184 -12.48 -12.69 2.49
C TYR A 184 -13.36 -13.93 2.56
N ILE A 185 -14.66 -13.72 2.71
CA ILE A 185 -15.72 -14.73 2.58
C ILE A 185 -16.53 -14.38 1.35
N GLU A 186 -16.48 -15.23 0.35
CA GLU A 186 -17.05 -14.97 -0.96
C GLU A 186 -17.92 -16.15 -1.39
N VAL A 187 -19.02 -15.87 -2.09
CA VAL A 187 -19.96 -16.93 -2.49
C VAL A 187 -20.69 -16.59 -3.78
N TYR A 188 -21.01 -17.62 -4.56
CA TYR A 188 -22.03 -17.59 -5.61
C TYR A 188 -23.30 -18.22 -5.07
N ILE A 189 -24.41 -17.47 -5.12
CA ILE A 189 -25.74 -17.97 -4.75
C ILE A 189 -26.51 -18.24 -6.03
N ASN A 190 -26.89 -19.48 -6.26
CA ASN A 190 -27.56 -19.92 -7.48
C ASN A 190 -29.04 -20.16 -7.23
N PHE A 191 -29.87 -19.73 -8.15
CA PHE A 191 -31.30 -19.95 -8.22
C PHE A 191 -31.60 -20.80 -9.44
N THR A 192 -31.99 -22.06 -9.24
CA THR A 192 -32.12 -23.03 -10.33
C THR A 192 -33.53 -23.57 -10.36
N SER A 193 -34.24 -23.31 -11.45
CA SER A 193 -35.55 -23.92 -11.67
C SER A 193 -35.41 -25.41 -12.00
N PRO A 194 -36.38 -26.28 -11.63
CA PRO A 194 -36.40 -27.66 -12.09
C PRO A 194 -36.33 -27.79 -13.62
N ALA A 195 -36.80 -26.78 -14.36
CA ALA A 195 -36.68 -26.73 -15.82
C ALA A 195 -35.22 -26.62 -16.33
N ALA A 196 -34.26 -26.27 -15.49
CA ALA A 196 -32.82 -26.16 -15.87
C ALA A 196 -32.22 -27.50 -16.35
N THR A 197 -32.88 -28.62 -16.02
CA THR A 197 -32.49 -29.93 -16.55
C THR A 197 -32.60 -30.00 -18.09
N TYR A 198 -33.50 -29.22 -18.68
CA TYR A 198 -33.77 -29.20 -20.13
C TYR A 198 -33.48 -27.84 -20.76
N ASP A 199 -33.43 -26.80 -19.98
CA ASP A 199 -33.14 -25.42 -20.38
C ASP A 199 -32.06 -24.81 -19.47
N PRO A 200 -30.82 -24.79 -19.90
CA PRO A 200 -29.71 -24.24 -19.12
C PRO A 200 -29.89 -22.77 -18.71
N THR A 201 -30.81 -22.04 -19.39
CA THR A 201 -31.07 -20.62 -19.09
C THR A 201 -32.18 -20.47 -18.02
N ALA A 202 -32.74 -21.56 -17.52
CA ALA A 202 -33.73 -21.55 -16.42
C ALA A 202 -33.07 -21.43 -15.03
N CYS A 203 -32.00 -20.68 -14.95
CA CYS A 203 -31.26 -20.35 -13.71
C CYS A 203 -30.74 -18.92 -13.76
N PHE A 204 -30.40 -18.40 -12.61
CA PHE A 204 -29.71 -17.12 -12.44
C PHE A 204 -28.93 -17.16 -11.12
N HIS A 205 -28.01 -16.23 -10.93
CA HIS A 205 -27.24 -16.19 -9.70
C HIS A 205 -26.94 -14.78 -9.22
N GLY A 206 -26.55 -14.67 -7.96
CA GLY A 206 -25.97 -13.49 -7.35
C GLY A 206 -24.62 -13.81 -6.74
N THR A 207 -23.82 -12.78 -6.54
CA THR A 207 -22.52 -12.87 -5.87
C THR A 207 -22.52 -12.10 -4.58
N PHE A 208 -21.75 -12.58 -3.63
CA PHE A 208 -21.56 -11.97 -2.33
C PHE A 208 -20.09 -11.90 -1.99
N MET A 209 -19.72 -10.80 -1.35
CA MET A 209 -18.39 -10.60 -0.77
C MET A 209 -18.53 -9.96 0.61
N GLY A 210 -17.91 -10.58 1.61
CA GLY A 210 -17.75 -10.06 2.96
C GLY A 210 -16.31 -10.26 3.42
N PHE A 211 -15.97 -9.63 4.52
CA PHE A 211 -14.66 -9.75 5.14
C PHE A 211 -14.79 -10.11 6.62
N TYR A 212 -14.26 -11.25 7.01
CA TYR A 212 -14.15 -11.67 8.39
C TYR A 212 -12.98 -10.95 9.05
N GLY A 213 -13.26 -9.94 9.87
CA GLY A 213 -12.30 -9.03 10.49
C GLY A 213 -12.67 -7.57 10.29
N ASP A 214 -11.86 -6.65 10.79
CA ASP A 214 -12.00 -5.21 10.55
C ASP A 214 -11.13 -4.82 9.35
N TRP A 215 -11.77 -4.56 8.21
CA TRP A 215 -11.07 -4.18 6.98
C TRP A 215 -10.28 -2.88 7.11
N ALA A 216 -10.68 -1.98 8.02
CA ALA A 216 -9.99 -0.71 8.23
C ALA A 216 -8.75 -0.84 9.12
N GLN A 217 -8.61 -1.92 9.90
CA GLN A 217 -7.48 -2.10 10.83
C GLN A 217 -6.22 -2.67 10.17
N ALA A 218 -6.36 -3.43 9.07
CA ALA A 218 -5.19 -3.98 8.41
C ALA A 218 -4.29 -2.84 7.88
N PRO A 219 -2.97 -2.88 8.13
CA PRO A 219 -2.06 -1.80 7.78
C PRO A 219 -2.07 -1.53 6.27
N VAL A 220 -2.00 -0.26 5.91
CA VAL A 220 -1.93 0.18 4.51
C VAL A 220 -0.50 0.19 4.02
N MET A 221 0.46 0.47 4.91
CA MET A 221 1.88 0.52 4.63
C MET A 221 2.60 -0.66 5.28
N GLU A 222 3.76 -1.03 4.74
CA GLU A 222 4.68 -1.94 5.40
C GLU A 222 5.05 -1.38 6.78
N GLN A 223 5.05 -2.24 7.81
CA GLN A 223 5.37 -1.83 9.17
C GLN A 223 6.87 -1.84 9.45
N LEU A 224 7.62 -2.64 8.70
CA LEU A 224 9.06 -2.67 8.77
C LEU A 224 9.65 -1.49 8.00
N ASP A 225 10.58 -0.80 8.59
CA ASP A 225 11.34 0.25 7.93
C ASP A 225 12.85 -0.05 7.90
N TRP A 226 13.62 0.80 7.21
CA TRP A 226 15.09 0.62 7.13
C TRP A 226 15.77 0.77 8.49
N ILE A 227 15.18 1.50 9.44
CA ILE A 227 15.73 1.69 10.79
C ILE A 227 15.72 0.36 11.51
N ASP A 228 14.60 -0.37 11.44
CA ASP A 228 14.46 -1.69 12.04
C ASP A 228 15.45 -2.68 11.43
N VAL A 229 15.53 -2.70 10.09
CA VAL A 229 16.45 -3.59 9.35
C VAL A 229 17.91 -3.33 9.72
N MET A 230 18.29 -2.08 9.82
CA MET A 230 19.69 -1.69 10.08
C MET A 230 20.10 -1.81 11.56
N THR A 231 19.13 -1.70 12.50
CA THR A 231 19.42 -1.79 13.94
C THR A 231 19.43 -3.21 14.47
N ASP A 232 18.50 -4.04 14.06
CA ASP A 232 18.29 -5.36 14.66
C ASP A 232 19.05 -6.49 13.96
N ASN A 233 19.64 -6.22 12.80
CA ASN A 233 20.33 -7.25 12.01
C ASN A 233 19.45 -8.49 11.75
N THR A 234 18.13 -8.29 11.75
CA THR A 234 17.16 -9.36 11.66
C THR A 234 16.99 -9.82 10.23
N ASP A 235 16.81 -11.10 10.04
CA ASP A 235 16.31 -11.65 8.80
C ASP A 235 15.04 -10.91 8.42
N VAL A 236 15.09 -10.17 7.30
CA VAL A 236 13.97 -9.44 6.77
C VAL A 236 12.94 -10.45 6.28
N THR A 237 11.99 -10.78 7.14
CA THR A 237 10.90 -11.71 6.82
C THR A 237 9.68 -11.03 6.24
N CYS A 238 9.78 -9.73 5.88
CA CYS A 238 8.69 -9.02 5.25
C CYS A 238 8.47 -9.50 3.81
N ASN A 239 7.21 -9.57 3.40
CA ASN A 239 6.83 -9.94 2.03
C ASN A 239 7.01 -8.79 1.02
N THR A 240 7.50 -7.64 1.48
CA THR A 240 7.81 -6.46 0.69
C THR A 240 9.18 -5.90 1.09
N TRP A 241 9.66 -4.88 0.38
CA TRP A 241 10.78 -4.09 0.85
C TRP A 241 10.34 -3.23 2.05
N PRO A 242 11.23 -2.95 3.00
CA PRO A 242 10.94 -1.99 4.07
C PRO A 242 10.69 -0.59 3.49
N ASN A 243 10.01 0.25 4.28
CA ASN A 243 9.95 1.67 3.97
C ASN A 243 11.36 2.25 4.02
N LEU A 244 11.74 3.03 3.02
CA LEU A 244 13.10 3.54 2.86
C LEU A 244 13.12 5.07 2.84
N ALA A 245 14.15 5.65 3.45
CA ALA A 245 14.47 7.05 3.27
C ALA A 245 15.94 7.21 2.85
N TYR A 246 16.15 8.06 1.86
CA TYR A 246 17.46 8.36 1.29
C TYR A 246 17.73 9.86 1.34
N LEU A 247 18.99 10.21 1.43
CA LEU A 247 19.42 11.51 0.95
C LEU A 247 19.64 11.41 -0.55
N ALA A 248 19.26 12.40 -1.32
CA ALA A 248 19.35 12.38 -2.76
C ALA A 248 19.83 13.70 -3.35
N ALA A 249 20.66 13.60 -4.38
CA ALA A 249 20.94 14.70 -5.30
C ALA A 249 20.01 14.61 -6.49
N ILE A 250 19.19 15.63 -6.67
CA ILE A 250 18.17 15.68 -7.72
C ILE A 250 18.58 16.71 -8.77
N ARG A 251 18.62 16.29 -10.02
CA ARG A 251 18.84 17.18 -11.16
C ARG A 251 17.69 17.07 -12.16
N GLY A 252 16.85 18.07 -12.20
CA GLY A 252 15.59 18.02 -12.95
C GLY A 252 14.67 16.97 -12.33
N ASN A 253 14.28 15.95 -13.10
CA ASN A 253 13.42 14.85 -12.65
C ASN A 253 14.21 13.55 -12.35
N SER A 254 15.54 13.61 -12.26
CA SER A 254 16.36 12.43 -12.09
C SER A 254 17.19 12.52 -10.81
N ILE A 255 17.21 11.43 -10.05
CA ILE A 255 18.17 11.24 -8.97
C ILE A 255 19.52 10.92 -9.59
N THR A 256 20.56 11.69 -9.25
CA THR A 256 21.92 11.52 -9.76
C THR A 256 22.83 10.78 -8.79
N SER A 257 22.56 10.88 -7.50
CA SER A 257 23.14 10.06 -6.44
C SER A 257 22.15 9.93 -5.30
N SER A 258 22.26 8.89 -4.51
CA SER A 258 21.48 8.71 -3.29
C SER A 258 22.21 7.80 -2.31
N SER A 259 22.03 8.07 -1.03
CA SER A 259 22.54 7.28 0.09
C SER A 259 21.46 7.05 1.13
N LEU A 260 21.47 5.89 1.78
CA LEU A 260 20.49 5.56 2.79
C LEU A 260 20.62 6.51 3.98
N ALA A 261 19.52 7.15 4.39
CA ALA A 261 19.54 8.11 5.50
C ALA A 261 19.97 7.45 6.82
N GLY A 262 20.80 8.13 7.59
CA GLY A 262 21.38 7.61 8.84
C GLY A 262 22.59 6.68 8.65
N THR A 263 23.00 6.43 7.40
CA THR A 263 24.26 5.74 7.08
C THR A 263 25.31 6.75 6.58
N ASN A 264 26.55 6.30 6.51
CA ASN A 264 27.57 7.10 5.81
C ASN A 264 27.26 7.12 4.31
N PRO A 265 27.02 8.29 3.72
CA PRO A 265 26.62 8.39 2.32
C PRO A 265 27.69 8.04 1.29
N PHE A 266 28.98 7.95 1.69
CA PHE A 266 30.07 8.03 0.73
C PHE A 266 30.89 6.78 0.54
N ASP A 267 30.76 5.78 1.40
CA ASP A 267 31.56 4.59 1.25
C ASP A 267 30.90 3.33 1.80
N SER A 268 30.58 2.41 0.90
CA SER A 268 30.12 1.06 1.24
C SER A 268 31.26 0.18 1.81
N GLU A 269 32.53 0.60 1.69
CA GLU A 269 33.67 -0.11 2.22
C GLU A 269 34.02 0.33 3.65
N LEU A 270 33.62 1.55 4.03
CA LEU A 270 33.71 2.00 5.41
C LEU A 270 32.48 1.45 6.15
N ASP A 271 32.63 0.37 6.85
CA ASP A 271 31.61 -0.26 7.69
C ASP A 271 31.18 0.70 8.84
N LEU A 272 30.57 1.82 8.45
CA LEU A 272 30.05 2.81 9.38
C LEU A 272 28.68 2.36 9.87
N PRO A 273 28.51 2.19 11.18
CA PRO A 273 27.24 1.73 11.70
C PRO A 273 26.13 2.72 11.37
N PHE A 274 24.99 2.18 11.04
CA PHE A 274 23.75 2.94 11.01
C PHE A 274 23.45 3.49 12.41
N ASP A 275 22.97 4.73 12.46
CA ASP A 275 22.54 5.37 13.70
C ASP A 275 21.30 6.21 13.42
N ALA A 276 20.15 5.78 13.97
CA ALA A 276 18.87 6.45 13.82
C ALA A 276 18.88 7.91 14.30
N ASP A 277 19.73 8.25 15.28
CA ASP A 277 19.87 9.62 15.77
C ASP A 277 20.63 10.54 14.80
N ARG A 278 21.22 9.97 13.74
CA ARG A 278 22.02 10.69 12.74
C ARG A 278 21.30 10.88 11.40
N ILE A 279 20.01 10.60 11.33
CA ILE A 279 19.22 10.93 10.15
C ILE A 279 19.15 12.46 10.06
N ALA A 280 19.74 13.01 9.00
CA ALA A 280 19.85 14.44 8.80
C ALA A 280 19.66 14.82 7.32
N VAL A 281 19.26 16.08 7.06
CA VAL A 281 19.16 16.67 5.73
C VAL A 281 19.81 18.04 5.72
N SER A 282 20.59 18.35 4.68
CA SER A 282 21.40 19.58 4.63
C SER A 282 20.57 20.86 4.52
N GLY A 283 19.39 20.81 3.95
CA GLY A 283 18.58 22.02 3.71
C GLY A 283 19.19 23.01 2.67
N PRO A 284 18.43 24.04 2.28
CA PRO A 284 18.82 24.96 1.22
C PRO A 284 19.96 25.94 1.62
N ASP A 285 20.13 26.20 2.91
CA ASP A 285 21.15 27.13 3.41
C ASP A 285 22.56 26.53 3.46
N ALA A 286 22.68 25.22 3.23
CA ALA A 286 23.97 24.55 3.17
C ALA A 286 24.85 25.12 2.04
N ALA A 287 26.07 25.54 2.37
CA ALA A 287 26.99 26.10 1.38
C ALA A 287 27.44 25.04 0.38
N TYR A 288 27.81 23.87 0.89
CA TYR A 288 28.27 22.70 0.10
C TYR A 288 27.63 21.46 0.69
N ALA A 289 26.79 20.79 -0.09
CA ALA A 289 26.25 19.48 0.21
C ALA A 289 26.11 18.68 -1.09
N LEU A 290 26.33 17.37 -1.02
CA LEU A 290 26.20 16.50 -2.19
C LEU A 290 24.76 16.14 -2.46
N GLU A 291 24.01 15.79 -1.42
CA GLU A 291 22.64 15.32 -1.48
C GLU A 291 21.77 16.18 -0.57
N ARG A 292 20.87 16.96 -1.16
CA ARG A 292 20.16 18.02 -0.45
C ARG A 292 18.71 17.70 -0.13
N THR A 293 18.23 16.58 -0.60
CA THR A 293 16.81 16.23 -0.53
C THR A 293 16.64 14.94 0.24
N LEU A 294 15.79 14.96 1.23
CA LEU A 294 15.26 13.76 1.84
C LEU A 294 14.23 13.14 0.90
N PHE A 295 14.58 12.00 0.34
CA PHE A 295 13.76 11.26 -0.61
C PHE A 295 13.25 9.99 0.04
N MET A 296 11.94 9.79 0.04
CA MET A 296 11.30 8.73 0.80
C MET A 296 10.46 7.85 -0.10
N GLN A 297 10.58 6.55 0.11
CA GLN A 297 9.88 5.51 -0.62
C GLN A 297 9.05 4.65 0.35
N PRO A 298 7.81 5.05 0.63
CA PRO A 298 6.91 4.21 1.39
C PRO A 298 6.45 3.00 0.55
N MET A 299 6.31 1.86 1.21
CA MET A 299 5.83 0.62 0.60
C MET A 299 4.39 0.35 1.05
N THR A 300 3.46 0.35 0.11
CA THR A 300 2.05 0.13 0.39
C THR A 300 1.67 -1.34 0.22
N LEU A 301 1.06 -1.93 1.25
CA LEU A 301 0.54 -3.30 1.26
C LEU A 301 -0.85 -3.38 0.62
N ARG A 302 -1.55 -2.24 0.58
CA ARG A 302 -2.92 -2.10 0.10
C ARG A 302 -3.04 -0.83 -0.74
N ASN A 303 -4.06 -0.78 -1.61
CA ASN A 303 -4.37 0.47 -2.31
C ASN A 303 -4.75 1.55 -1.29
N ALA A 304 -4.06 2.66 -1.31
CA ALA A 304 -4.31 3.79 -0.44
C ALA A 304 -5.26 4.79 -1.10
N ARG A 305 -6.25 5.28 -0.36
CA ARG A 305 -7.07 6.42 -0.78
C ARG A 305 -6.27 7.71 -0.63
N HIS A 306 -5.58 7.85 0.49
CA HIS A 306 -4.63 8.91 0.77
C HIS A 306 -3.33 8.31 1.31
N LEU A 307 -2.22 8.81 0.84
CA LEU A 307 -0.91 8.66 1.46
C LEU A 307 -0.33 10.06 1.63
N ILE A 308 -0.20 10.48 2.87
CA ILE A 308 0.14 11.85 3.24
C ILE A 308 1.45 11.83 4.00
N MET A 309 2.40 12.65 3.56
CA MET A 309 3.60 12.95 4.31
C MET A 309 3.49 14.31 4.97
N VAL A 310 3.84 14.39 6.24
CA VAL A 310 3.89 15.63 7.00
C VAL A 310 5.25 15.74 7.69
N VAL A 311 5.97 16.84 7.41
CA VAL A 311 7.18 17.20 8.16
C VAL A 311 6.83 18.34 9.09
N SER A 312 7.10 18.17 10.38
CA SER A 312 6.78 19.19 11.39
C SER A 312 7.89 19.35 12.42
N ASN A 313 8.04 20.54 12.94
CA ASN A 313 8.95 20.81 14.05
C ASN A 313 8.59 19.95 15.25
N ARG A 314 9.56 19.18 15.75
CA ARG A 314 9.34 18.25 16.86
C ARG A 314 8.96 18.93 18.17
N GLU A 315 9.47 20.14 18.41
CA GLU A 315 9.24 20.87 19.65
C GLU A 315 7.95 21.68 19.61
N THR A 316 7.73 22.40 18.50
CA THR A 316 6.59 23.33 18.38
C THR A 316 5.36 22.71 17.72
N GLY A 317 5.54 21.65 16.93
CA GLY A 317 4.51 21.05 16.09
C GLY A 317 4.15 21.89 14.86
N GLU A 318 4.93 22.93 14.55
CA GLU A 318 4.76 23.71 13.33
C GLU A 318 5.00 22.84 12.11
N VAL A 319 4.08 22.89 11.14
CA VAL A 319 4.16 22.11 9.91
C VAL A 319 5.01 22.84 8.88
N TYR A 320 6.06 22.19 8.42
CA TYR A 320 6.97 22.71 7.39
C TYR A 320 6.64 22.19 5.99
N TYR A 321 6.20 20.96 5.88
CA TYR A 321 5.93 20.34 4.59
C TYR A 321 4.74 19.40 4.66
N VAL A 322 4.00 19.34 3.57
CA VAL A 322 2.91 18.36 3.37
C VAL A 322 2.81 17.99 1.92
N ASP A 323 2.72 16.69 1.68
CA ASP A 323 2.35 16.13 0.38
C ASP A 323 1.22 15.12 0.59
N ASP A 324 0.16 15.22 -0.21
CA ASP A 324 -0.99 14.32 -0.17
C ASP A 324 -1.18 13.71 -1.56
N THR A 325 -0.86 12.44 -1.67
CA THR A 325 -1.07 11.67 -2.88
C THR A 325 -2.28 10.77 -2.73
N GLU A 326 -3.25 10.91 -3.65
CA GLU A 326 -4.48 10.14 -3.65
C GLU A 326 -4.42 8.95 -4.63
N TYR A 327 -5.18 7.89 -4.32
CA TYR A 327 -5.38 6.72 -5.17
C TYR A 327 -4.09 5.98 -5.55
N LEU A 328 -3.23 5.77 -4.57
CA LEU A 328 -2.02 4.99 -4.75
C LEU A 328 -2.33 3.48 -4.81
N PRO A 329 -1.85 2.76 -5.82
CA PRO A 329 -1.91 1.31 -5.83
C PRO A 329 -0.97 0.72 -4.76
N LYS A 330 -1.22 -0.52 -4.36
CA LYS A 330 -0.27 -1.26 -3.53
C LYS A 330 1.04 -1.51 -4.28
N ALA A 331 2.14 -1.69 -3.55
CA ALA A 331 3.41 -2.12 -4.11
C ALA A 331 3.26 -3.47 -4.83
N ILE A 332 3.97 -3.61 -5.95
CA ILE A 332 3.93 -4.80 -6.80
C ILE A 332 5.35 -5.30 -7.00
N TYR A 333 5.54 -6.61 -6.84
CA TYR A 333 6.77 -7.27 -7.27
C TYR A 333 6.70 -7.63 -8.74
N ASP A 334 7.67 -7.16 -9.49
CA ASP A 334 7.89 -7.51 -10.89
C ASP A 334 9.18 -8.32 -10.99
N THR A 335 9.13 -9.47 -11.64
CA THR A 335 10.30 -10.37 -11.75
C THR A 335 11.47 -9.74 -12.51
N ASP A 336 11.18 -8.78 -13.40
CA ASP A 336 12.19 -8.13 -14.21
C ASP A 336 12.75 -6.86 -13.56
N ASN A 337 11.94 -6.16 -12.75
CA ASN A 337 12.24 -4.85 -12.18
C ASN A 337 12.29 -4.85 -10.63
N GLY A 338 11.98 -5.97 -9.99
CA GLY A 338 11.89 -6.06 -8.54
C GLY A 338 10.64 -5.38 -7.96
N TRP A 339 10.71 -4.90 -6.73
CA TRP A 339 9.62 -4.20 -6.08
C TRP A 339 9.44 -2.79 -6.68
N THR A 340 8.21 -2.45 -7.01
CA THR A 340 7.86 -1.10 -7.44
C THR A 340 7.29 -0.34 -6.26
N ALA A 341 8.03 0.66 -5.78
CA ALA A 341 7.49 1.64 -4.83
C ALA A 341 6.34 2.41 -5.49
N THR A 342 5.24 2.57 -4.77
CA THR A 342 4.03 3.16 -5.33
C THR A 342 3.92 4.66 -5.13
N GLY A 343 4.81 5.24 -4.31
CA GLY A 343 4.94 6.67 -4.10
C GLY A 343 6.37 7.06 -3.77
N SER A 344 6.70 8.30 -4.03
CA SER A 344 7.93 8.91 -3.55
C SER A 344 7.62 10.33 -3.09
N PHE A 345 8.17 10.69 -1.95
CA PHE A 345 8.05 12.03 -1.38
C PHE A 345 9.45 12.65 -1.32
N GLN A 346 9.51 13.97 -1.43
CA GLN A 346 10.75 14.71 -1.46
C GLN A 346 10.61 15.96 -0.59
N TRP A 347 11.58 16.14 0.32
CA TRP A 347 11.66 17.34 1.13
C TRP A 347 13.10 17.85 1.18
N ASP A 348 13.27 19.13 0.90
CA ASP A 348 14.57 19.79 0.76
C ASP A 348 14.95 20.68 1.95
N GLY A 349 14.28 20.55 3.08
CA GLY A 349 14.55 21.36 4.28
C GLY A 349 13.93 22.75 4.24
N THR A 350 12.89 22.97 3.40
CA THR A 350 12.13 24.24 3.38
C THR A 350 10.81 24.15 4.14
N ASP A 351 10.31 25.31 4.58
CA ASP A 351 8.97 25.46 5.11
C ASP A 351 7.93 25.60 3.98
N LEU A 352 6.64 25.75 4.36
CA LEU A 352 5.52 25.89 3.42
C LEU A 352 5.59 27.15 2.55
N ASP A 353 6.36 28.16 2.96
CA ASP A 353 6.56 29.41 2.23
C ASP A 353 7.86 29.39 1.40
N GLY A 354 8.61 28.29 1.46
CA GLY A 354 9.87 28.08 0.73
C GLY A 354 11.10 28.68 1.42
N ASN A 355 10.97 29.04 2.69
CA ASN A 355 12.13 29.49 3.47
C ASN A 355 12.88 28.29 4.05
N ALA A 356 14.18 28.42 4.25
CA ALA A 356 14.96 27.41 4.92
C ALA A 356 14.47 27.18 6.36
N VAL A 357 14.28 25.92 6.73
CA VAL A 357 14.08 25.54 8.12
C VAL A 357 15.39 25.79 8.87
N PRO A 358 15.37 26.40 10.07
CA PRO A 358 16.58 26.75 10.80
C PRO A 358 17.47 25.54 11.06
N ASN A 359 18.78 25.78 11.00
CA ASN A 359 19.79 24.78 11.35
C ASN A 359 19.56 24.19 12.75
N ASP A 360 19.96 22.96 13.00
CA ASP A 360 19.77 22.21 14.25
C ASP A 360 18.29 21.91 14.60
N THR A 361 17.33 22.19 13.70
CA THR A 361 15.94 21.86 13.93
C THR A 361 15.71 20.35 13.80
N LYS A 362 15.16 19.74 14.86
CA LYS A 362 14.64 18.36 14.78
C LYS A 362 13.20 18.39 14.27
N VAL A 363 12.95 17.56 13.27
CA VAL A 363 11.62 17.41 12.68
C VAL A 363 11.12 15.99 12.85
N ASP A 364 9.81 15.86 13.05
CA ASP A 364 9.10 14.60 12.90
C ASP A 364 8.66 14.46 11.43
N VAL A 365 9.04 13.37 10.80
CA VAL A 365 8.54 12.97 9.48
C VAL A 365 7.48 11.91 9.70
N ASN A 366 6.24 12.22 9.37
CA ASN A 366 5.10 11.35 9.62
C ASN A 366 4.41 10.98 8.32
N TYR A 367 4.04 9.70 8.19
CA TYR A 367 3.26 9.17 7.09
C TYR A 367 1.91 8.71 7.59
N TYR A 368 0.87 9.19 6.94
CA TYR A 368 -0.50 8.84 7.24
C TYR A 368 -1.12 8.21 5.99
N ALA A 369 -1.61 7.01 6.14
CA ALA A 369 -2.26 6.30 5.06
C ALA A 369 -3.65 5.83 5.47
N ASN A 370 -4.59 5.83 4.53
CA ASN A 370 -5.90 5.23 4.70
C ASN A 370 -6.39 4.57 3.42
N ILE A 371 -7.39 3.73 3.56
CA ILE A 371 -8.15 3.18 2.45
C ILE A 371 -9.46 3.96 2.27
N ALA A 372 -10.14 3.79 1.13
CA ALA A 372 -11.43 4.43 0.89
C ALA A 372 -12.55 3.93 1.80
N TYR A 373 -12.41 2.71 2.34
CA TYR A 373 -13.42 2.08 3.19
C TYR A 373 -13.27 2.50 4.65
N GLY A 374 -14.36 2.94 5.28
CA GLY A 374 -14.38 3.31 6.69
C GLY A 374 -13.57 4.58 7.05
N ALA A 375 -13.03 5.28 6.06
CA ALA A 375 -12.32 6.54 6.28
C ALA A 375 -13.33 7.70 6.27
N ASP A 376 -13.25 8.53 7.29
CA ASP A 376 -13.86 9.85 7.23
C ASP A 376 -13.09 10.68 6.19
N GLU A 377 -13.79 11.41 5.34
CA GLU A 377 -13.15 12.35 4.44
C GLU A 377 -12.33 13.35 5.26
N LEU A 378 -11.07 13.53 4.89
CA LEU A 378 -10.27 14.62 5.39
C LEU A 378 -11.03 15.90 5.07
N GLY A 379 -11.45 16.65 6.10
CA GLY A 379 -12.29 17.82 5.91
C GLY A 379 -11.63 18.80 4.94
N ALA A 380 -12.46 19.51 4.18
CA ALA A 380 -12.00 20.52 3.23
C ALA A 380 -11.07 21.53 3.91
N LEU A 381 -10.01 21.87 3.19
CA LEU A 381 -8.95 22.77 3.61
C LEU A 381 -9.43 24.19 3.86
N THR A 382 -8.91 24.78 4.90
CA THR A 382 -8.83 26.23 5.02
C THR A 382 -7.72 26.73 4.06
N ASN A 383 -8.05 27.59 3.10
CA ASN A 383 -7.14 28.13 2.09
C ASN A 383 -6.57 27.15 1.07
N GLY A 384 -7.32 26.13 0.68
CA GLY A 384 -6.86 25.16 -0.34
C GLY A 384 -5.84 24.16 0.18
N ARG A 385 -5.62 24.07 1.49
CA ARG A 385 -4.73 23.11 2.14
C ARG A 385 -5.52 22.21 3.08
N THR A 386 -5.20 20.92 3.16
CA THR A 386 -5.83 19.93 4.03
C THR A 386 -5.59 20.29 5.51
N ASP A 387 -6.61 20.16 6.34
CA ASP A 387 -6.50 20.39 7.79
C ASP A 387 -5.86 19.15 8.44
N TYR A 388 -4.53 19.12 8.45
CA TYR A 388 -3.74 18.02 9.02
C TYR A 388 -3.83 17.93 10.54
N SER A 389 -4.39 18.94 11.22
CA SER A 389 -4.63 18.86 12.66
C SER A 389 -5.57 17.72 13.03
N LYS A 390 -6.45 17.33 12.12
CA LYS A 390 -7.35 16.19 12.28
C LYS A 390 -6.66 14.83 12.17
N LEU A 391 -5.55 14.73 11.43
CA LEU A 391 -4.78 13.48 11.34
C LEU A 391 -4.23 13.06 12.71
N LYS A 392 -3.81 14.03 13.52
CA LYS A 392 -3.35 13.78 14.91
C LYS A 392 -4.50 13.41 15.86
N THR A 393 -5.75 13.80 15.56
CA THR A 393 -6.93 13.55 16.41
C THR A 393 -7.70 12.30 16.01
N GLN A 394 -7.57 11.83 14.79
CA GLN A 394 -8.27 10.62 14.31
C GLN A 394 -7.58 9.30 14.70
N GLY A 395 -6.46 9.38 15.41
CA GLY A 395 -5.76 8.23 15.98
C GLY A 395 -5.11 7.31 14.95
N GLN A 396 -4.90 6.06 15.34
CA GLN A 396 -4.12 5.04 14.60
C GLN A 396 -4.59 4.73 13.16
N LYS A 397 -5.74 5.21 12.73
CA LYS A 397 -6.25 4.95 11.38
C LYS A 397 -5.43 5.61 10.27
N TYR A 398 -4.62 6.62 10.59
CA TYR A 398 -3.87 7.40 9.60
C TYR A 398 -2.36 7.35 9.79
N LEU A 399 -1.86 7.15 11.02
CA LEU A 399 -0.41 7.07 11.24
C LEU A 399 0.07 5.64 11.00
N GLU A 400 0.89 5.47 9.99
CA GLU A 400 1.43 4.17 9.61
C GLU A 400 2.95 4.08 9.83
N TRP A 401 3.65 5.21 9.73
CA TRP A 401 5.10 5.24 9.82
C TRP A 401 5.61 6.62 10.24
N ASN A 402 6.67 6.68 11.05
CA ASN A 402 7.31 7.94 11.43
C ASN A 402 8.77 7.75 11.82
N TYR A 403 9.55 8.82 11.69
CA TYR A 403 10.93 8.90 12.18
C TYR A 403 11.33 10.36 12.41
N VAL A 404 12.49 10.55 13.06
CA VAL A 404 13.05 11.88 13.35
C VAL A 404 14.18 12.18 12.38
N CYS A 405 14.21 13.41 11.85
CA CYS A 405 15.28 13.92 11.03
C CYS A 405 15.78 15.25 11.59
N THR A 406 17.07 15.54 11.44
CA THR A 406 17.64 16.84 11.83
C THR A 406 17.95 17.64 10.58
N VAL A 407 17.60 18.95 10.56
CA VAL A 407 18.09 19.88 9.54
C VAL A 407 19.49 20.32 9.95
N ASP A 408 20.48 19.97 9.15
CA ASP A 408 21.87 20.31 9.39
C ASP A 408 22.49 20.93 8.14
N SER A 409 22.58 22.25 8.14
CA SER A 409 23.12 23.05 7.03
C SER A 409 24.54 23.55 7.24
N GLU A 410 25.18 23.20 8.36
CA GLU A 410 26.56 23.55 8.65
C GLU A 410 27.53 22.44 8.24
N ALA A 411 28.52 22.78 7.42
CA ALA A 411 29.57 21.82 7.08
C ALA A 411 30.61 21.69 8.22
N PRO A 412 31.23 20.49 8.36
CA PRO A 412 32.31 20.26 9.34
C PRO A 412 33.49 21.21 9.14
N LYS A 413 34.23 21.50 10.22
CA LYS A 413 35.35 22.42 10.22
C LYS A 413 36.62 21.76 10.74
N ALA A 414 37.73 21.96 10.05
CA ALA A 414 39.02 21.64 10.60
C ALA A 414 39.44 22.74 11.59
N LEU A 415 39.73 22.34 12.82
CA LEU A 415 40.22 23.24 13.85
C LEU A 415 41.74 23.41 13.80
N THR A 416 42.43 22.29 13.58
CA THR A 416 43.89 22.27 13.40
C THR A 416 44.26 21.11 12.47
N ALA A 417 45.31 21.29 11.69
CA ALA A 417 45.95 20.23 10.94
C ALA A 417 47.45 20.31 11.17
N SER A 418 48.11 19.16 11.36
CA SER A 418 49.57 19.07 11.51
C SER A 418 50.10 17.83 10.79
N TYR A 419 51.09 18.03 9.96
CA TYR A 419 51.80 16.98 9.24
C TYR A 419 53.14 16.67 9.94
N ASP A 420 53.38 15.38 10.17
CA ASP A 420 54.66 14.89 10.67
C ASP A 420 55.47 14.31 9.48
N PRO A 421 56.60 14.93 9.10
CA PRO A 421 57.39 14.49 7.96
C PRO A 421 58.16 13.19 8.22
N ASP A 422 58.39 12.81 9.48
CA ASP A 422 59.12 11.59 9.84
C ASP A 422 58.20 10.35 9.74
N THR A 423 56.98 10.47 10.26
CA THR A 423 55.95 9.41 10.17
C THR A 423 55.10 9.48 8.91
N LYS A 424 55.10 10.61 8.23
CA LYS A 424 54.22 10.95 7.10
C LYS A 424 52.74 10.91 7.46
N GLU A 425 52.41 11.24 8.66
CA GLU A 425 51.05 11.30 9.16
C GLU A 425 50.50 12.71 9.15
N LEU A 426 49.27 12.87 8.68
CA LEU A 426 48.49 14.09 8.79
C LEU A 426 47.46 13.92 9.93
N THR A 427 47.67 14.66 11.03
CA THR A 427 46.71 14.69 12.13
C THR A 427 45.78 15.89 12.01
N VAL A 428 44.49 15.68 11.96
CA VAL A 428 43.45 16.72 11.83
C VAL A 428 42.54 16.68 13.02
N LYS A 429 42.29 17.84 13.66
CA LYS A 429 41.19 18.00 14.61
C LYS A 429 40.03 18.62 13.89
N VAL A 430 38.92 17.90 13.91
CA VAL A 430 37.68 18.28 13.23
C VAL A 430 36.55 18.48 14.22
N LYS A 431 35.61 19.35 13.87
CA LYS A 431 34.40 19.62 14.64
C LYS A 431 33.21 19.85 13.70
N ASP A 432 32.08 19.38 14.14
CA ASP A 432 30.80 19.63 13.52
C ASP A 432 29.76 20.05 14.57
N ASN A 433 28.64 20.63 14.16
CA ASN A 433 27.52 20.99 15.05
C ASN A 433 26.68 19.76 15.42
N GLN A 434 26.55 18.78 14.52
CA GLN A 434 25.78 17.55 14.71
C GLN A 434 26.70 16.32 14.74
N TYR A 435 26.93 15.67 13.61
CA TYR A 435 27.66 14.41 13.54
C TYR A 435 28.61 14.35 12.36
N LEU A 436 29.90 14.23 12.64
CA LEU A 436 30.88 13.93 11.62
C LEU A 436 30.68 12.53 11.05
N ALA A 437 30.71 12.41 9.73
CA ALA A 437 30.65 11.13 9.04
C ALA A 437 32.06 10.58 8.82
N TYR A 438 32.90 11.28 8.06
CA TYR A 438 34.25 10.85 7.80
C TYR A 438 35.19 11.98 7.32
N VAL A 439 36.45 11.66 7.20
CA VAL A 439 37.53 12.53 6.68
C VAL A 439 38.22 11.80 5.54
N GLU A 440 38.38 12.45 4.41
CA GLU A 440 39.05 11.91 3.22
C GLU A 440 40.21 12.80 2.82
N LEU A 441 41.33 12.18 2.45
CA LEU A 441 42.50 12.87 1.92
C LEU A 441 42.74 12.40 0.48
N ASP A 442 42.45 13.27 -0.47
CA ASP A 442 42.72 13.03 -1.89
C ASP A 442 44.09 13.50 -2.31
N THR A 443 44.79 12.69 -3.09
CA THR A 443 46.11 13.05 -3.64
C THR A 443 45.96 13.38 -5.12
N TYR A 444 46.70 14.41 -5.56
CA TYR A 444 46.61 14.92 -6.93
C TYR A 444 48.05 15.11 -7.47
N PRO A 445 48.54 14.21 -8.30
CA PRO A 445 49.92 14.31 -8.85
C PRO A 445 50.16 15.60 -9.62
N ASP A 446 49.16 16.12 -10.33
CA ASP A 446 49.26 17.25 -11.23
C ASP A 446 48.06 18.25 -11.13
N LEU A 447 47.24 18.16 -10.12
CA LEU A 447 45.99 18.93 -9.94
C LEU A 447 44.90 18.67 -11.01
N THR A 448 45.08 17.75 -11.92
CA THR A 448 44.14 17.50 -13.01
C THR A 448 43.39 16.19 -12.83
N ALA A 449 43.97 15.23 -12.12
CA ALA A 449 43.33 13.94 -11.84
C ALA A 449 43.61 13.51 -10.39
N ARG A 450 42.59 13.01 -9.74
CA ARG A 450 42.69 12.32 -8.48
C ARG A 450 43.47 11.03 -8.68
N ASP A 451 44.50 10.79 -7.89
CA ASP A 451 45.34 9.59 -7.96
C ASP A 451 44.91 8.56 -6.92
N ASP A 452 44.68 9.01 -5.69
CA ASP A 452 44.33 8.13 -4.58
C ASP A 452 43.45 8.87 -3.56
N ALA A 453 42.58 8.11 -2.86
CA ALA A 453 41.80 8.59 -1.73
C ALA A 453 42.19 7.81 -0.48
N ILE A 454 42.53 8.51 0.56
CA ILE A 454 42.90 7.97 1.85
C ILE A 454 41.81 8.30 2.84
N PHE A 455 41.10 7.27 3.32
CA PHE A 455 40.04 7.43 4.27
C PHE A 455 40.54 7.28 5.70
N ALA A 456 40.06 8.13 6.57
CA ALA A 456 40.22 7.93 7.99
C ALA A 456 39.08 7.13 8.56
N GLU A 457 39.39 6.24 9.47
CA GLU A 457 38.39 5.62 10.30
C GLU A 457 37.56 6.67 11.05
N LYS A 458 36.26 6.48 11.04
CA LYS A 458 35.24 7.09 11.89
C LYS A 458 35.58 8.38 12.62
N ALA A 459 35.11 9.49 12.11
CA ALA A 459 34.88 10.61 12.99
C ALA A 459 33.61 10.30 13.80
N ALA A 460 33.72 10.07 15.10
CA ALA A 460 32.61 9.78 15.97
C ALA A 460 32.17 11.02 16.75
N GLY A 461 30.88 11.36 16.71
CA GLY A 461 30.33 12.49 17.45
C GLY A 461 30.58 13.85 16.81
N THR A 462 30.51 14.91 17.63
CA THR A 462 30.64 16.32 17.17
C THR A 462 32.06 16.84 17.09
N ALA A 463 33.05 16.10 17.58
CA ALA A 463 34.46 16.46 17.49
C ALA A 463 35.30 15.19 17.50
N SER A 464 36.35 15.19 16.68
CA SER A 464 37.27 14.06 16.57
C SER A 464 38.69 14.53 16.25
N THR A 465 39.67 13.68 16.57
CA THR A 465 41.05 13.81 16.07
C THR A 465 41.32 12.59 15.20
N VAL A 466 41.63 12.84 13.95
CA VAL A 466 41.82 11.83 12.92
C VAL A 466 43.27 11.89 12.45
N THR A 467 43.91 10.73 12.30
CA THR A 467 45.24 10.63 11.76
C THR A 467 45.19 9.83 10.45
N LEU A 468 45.70 10.43 9.38
CA LEU A 468 45.71 9.90 8.02
C LEU A 468 47.15 9.58 7.60
N ASP A 469 47.38 8.43 6.96
CA ASP A 469 48.62 8.12 6.29
C ASP A 469 48.73 8.94 5.00
N ALA A 470 49.55 9.96 5.02
CA ALA A 470 49.81 10.82 3.87
C ALA A 470 51.10 10.41 3.09
N SER A 471 51.55 9.16 3.23
CA SER A 471 52.78 8.67 2.56
C SER A 471 52.68 8.65 1.03
N SER A 472 51.46 8.57 0.49
CA SER A 472 51.16 8.65 -0.96
C SER A 472 51.19 10.08 -1.51
N VAL A 473 51.21 11.10 -0.67
CA VAL A 473 51.33 12.50 -1.11
C VAL A 473 52.75 12.81 -1.54
N THR A 474 53.08 12.54 -2.79
CA THR A 474 54.46 12.63 -3.31
C THR A 474 54.84 13.99 -3.87
N ASN A 475 53.89 14.83 -4.23
CA ASN A 475 54.10 16.15 -4.82
C ASN A 475 53.79 17.31 -3.87
N GLY A 476 53.47 17.01 -2.62
CA GLY A 476 53.12 18.01 -1.62
C GLY A 476 51.75 18.66 -1.81
N ILE A 477 50.88 18.09 -2.66
CA ILE A 477 49.51 18.58 -2.90
C ILE A 477 48.49 17.53 -2.50
N ALA A 478 47.62 17.89 -1.60
CA ALA A 478 46.52 17.04 -1.17
C ALA A 478 45.26 17.90 -0.88
N VAL A 479 44.10 17.30 -1.04
CA VAL A 479 42.83 17.92 -0.70
C VAL A 479 42.18 17.12 0.42
N LEU A 480 41.90 17.79 1.52
CA LEU A 480 41.20 17.22 2.65
C LEU A 480 39.72 17.54 2.55
N TYR A 481 38.90 16.51 2.55
CA TYR A 481 37.46 16.63 2.65
C TYR A 481 37.00 16.17 4.02
N LEU A 482 36.06 16.92 4.59
CA LEU A 482 35.38 16.62 5.83
C LEU A 482 33.89 16.50 5.54
N PHE A 483 33.26 15.40 5.92
CA PHE A 483 31.84 15.15 5.63
C PHE A 483 31.04 14.90 6.90
N ASP A 484 29.79 15.32 6.90
CA ASP A 484 28.79 14.97 7.90
C ASP A 484 27.71 14.02 7.36
N TYR A 485 26.76 13.62 8.22
CA TYR A 485 25.66 12.73 7.86
C TYR A 485 24.55 13.40 7.03
N ALA A 486 24.51 14.73 7.00
CA ALA A 486 23.62 15.50 6.10
C ALA A 486 24.27 15.74 4.73
N THR A 487 25.44 15.13 4.48
CA THR A 487 26.25 15.27 3.26
C THR A 487 26.85 16.65 3.03
N ASN A 488 26.85 17.53 4.05
CA ASN A 488 27.62 18.76 3.96
C ASN A 488 29.12 18.45 3.99
N TYR A 489 29.88 19.26 3.27
CA TYR A 489 31.32 19.04 3.26
C TYR A 489 32.15 20.33 3.25
N THR A 490 33.32 20.21 3.79
CA THR A 490 34.40 21.21 3.69
C THR A 490 35.54 20.63 2.91
N CYS A 491 36.09 21.40 1.97
CA CYS A 491 37.24 21.05 1.15
C CYS A 491 38.39 21.99 1.48
N LEU A 492 39.52 21.44 1.85
CA LEU A 492 40.72 22.19 2.21
C LEU A 492 41.91 21.72 1.36
N LEU A 493 42.54 22.66 0.65
CA LEU A 493 43.75 22.38 -0.12
C LEU A 493 44.98 22.52 0.80
N TYR A 494 45.76 21.45 0.86
CA TYR A 494 47.08 21.45 1.53
C TYR A 494 48.19 21.46 0.49
N THR A 495 49.14 22.38 0.66
CA THR A 495 50.37 22.45 -0.11
C THR A 495 51.53 22.47 0.86
N SER A 496 52.51 21.58 0.67
CA SER A 496 53.77 21.54 1.48
C SER A 496 54.83 22.47 0.94
#